data_23f39a0916a32154941d3fcfc9360137
#
_entry.id   23f39a0916a32154941d3fcfc9360137
#
_cell.length_a   1.000
_cell.length_b   1.000
_cell.length_c   1.000
_cell.angle_alpha   90.00
_cell.angle_beta   90.00
_cell.angle_gamma   90.00
#
_symmetry.space_group_name_H-M   'P 1'
#
loop_
_entity.id
_entity.type
_entity.pdbx_description
1 polymer ?
#
loop_
_entity_poly.entity_id
_entity_poly.type
_entity_poly.pdbx_seq_one_letter_code
_entity_poly.pdbx_strand_id
1 'polypeptide(L)'
;MSIWTHVTGVIRLETGLKLDDNDIENLIGKRILYRAPQELKDEYKEHPERFMPKGSTGSLNFHVYNNQNKYELPSCIISIFGDLEDYSNTDEIIEWFKSCIKSSTYSIRQACITVSGLDVDTWSTDI
;
A
#
# COMPACT_ATOMS: atom_id res chain seq x y z
N MET A 1 1.30 -4.66 26.97
CA MET A 1 0.59 -5.46 25.97
C MET A 1 0.78 -4.81 24.60
N SER A 2 1.23 -5.58 23.63
CA SER A 2 1.41 -5.06 22.28
C SER A 2 0.08 -4.97 21.56
N ILE A 3 -0.07 -3.92 20.74
CA ILE A 3 -1.22 -3.73 19.87
C ILE A 3 -0.78 -4.07 18.46
N TRP A 4 -1.49 -4.98 17.81
CA TRP A 4 -1.24 -5.36 16.43
C TRP A 4 -2.30 -4.79 15.51
N THR A 5 -1.85 -4.25 14.39
CA THR A 5 -2.73 -3.74 13.33
C THR A 5 -2.52 -4.61 12.09
N HIS A 6 -3.60 -5.17 11.58
CA HIS A 6 -3.58 -6.05 10.41
C HIS A 6 -4.04 -5.27 9.18
N VAL A 7 -3.28 -5.38 8.10
CA VAL A 7 -3.56 -4.64 6.87
C VAL A 7 -3.75 -5.64 5.73
N THR A 8 -4.82 -5.45 4.97
CA THR A 8 -5.11 -6.22 3.76
C THR A 8 -5.64 -5.27 2.70
N GLY A 9 -5.01 -5.23 1.54
CA GLY A 9 -5.44 -4.35 0.46
C GLY A 9 -5.23 -4.96 -0.91
N VAL A 10 -5.93 -4.42 -1.89
CA VAL A 10 -5.82 -4.84 -3.28
C VAL A 10 -5.90 -3.62 -4.17
N ILE A 11 -5.02 -3.57 -5.17
CA ILE A 11 -5.06 -2.55 -6.22
C ILE A 11 -5.12 -3.27 -7.56
N ARG A 12 -6.10 -2.93 -8.37
CA ARG A 12 -6.21 -3.43 -9.75
C ARG A 12 -5.86 -2.31 -10.70
N LEU A 13 -4.84 -2.54 -11.53
CA LEU A 13 -4.36 -1.60 -12.55
C LEU A 13 -4.71 -2.11 -13.94
N GLU A 14 -5.03 -1.19 -14.84
CA GLU A 14 -5.08 -1.47 -16.27
C GLU A 14 -3.72 -1.10 -16.86
N THR A 15 -2.94 -2.12 -17.22
CA THR A 15 -1.64 -1.90 -17.85
C THR A 15 -1.30 -3.08 -18.75
N GLY A 16 -0.77 -2.77 -19.93
CA GLY A 16 -0.21 -3.77 -20.84
C GLY A 16 1.22 -4.16 -20.52
N LEU A 17 1.83 -3.53 -19.52
CA LEU A 17 3.19 -3.78 -19.13
C LEU A 17 3.25 -4.71 -17.92
N LYS A 18 4.25 -5.58 -17.91
CA LYS A 18 4.56 -6.39 -16.74
C LYS A 18 5.31 -5.51 -15.75
N LEU A 19 4.76 -5.35 -14.55
CA LEU A 19 5.37 -4.53 -13.50
C LEU A 19 6.32 -5.37 -12.65
N ASP A 20 7.49 -4.80 -12.36
CA ASP A 20 8.47 -5.40 -11.45
C ASP A 20 8.35 -4.79 -10.04
N ASP A 21 9.16 -5.27 -9.10
CA ASP A 21 9.15 -4.80 -7.73
C ASP A 21 9.45 -3.30 -7.62
N ASN A 22 10.34 -2.79 -8.47
CA ASN A 22 10.66 -1.37 -8.47
C ASN A 22 9.46 -0.50 -8.91
N ASP A 23 8.71 -0.96 -9.91
CA ASP A 23 7.48 -0.28 -10.33
C ASP A 23 6.46 -0.25 -9.19
N ILE A 24 6.34 -1.33 -8.44
CA ILE A 24 5.42 -1.41 -7.30
C ILE A 24 5.87 -0.49 -6.17
N GLU A 25 7.16 -0.43 -5.86
CA GLU A 25 7.69 0.50 -4.85
C GLU A 25 7.47 1.96 -5.25
N ASN A 26 7.49 2.28 -6.54
CA ASN A 26 7.15 3.62 -7.01
C ASN A 26 5.67 3.93 -6.83
N LEU A 27 4.81 2.93 -6.79
CA LEU A 27 3.37 3.11 -6.61
C LEU A 27 2.99 3.19 -5.13
N ILE A 28 3.46 2.26 -4.31
CA ILE A 28 3.02 2.12 -2.91
C ILE A 28 4.07 2.56 -1.88
N GLY A 29 5.25 2.96 -2.34
CA GLY A 29 6.31 3.46 -1.48
C GLY A 29 7.37 2.43 -1.17
N LYS A 30 8.48 2.92 -0.65
CA LYS A 30 9.62 2.10 -0.26
C LYS A 30 9.45 1.57 1.15
N ARG A 31 9.98 0.38 1.40
CA ARG A 31 10.03 -0.18 2.75
C ARG A 31 11.07 0.56 3.57
N ILE A 32 10.68 0.98 4.77
CA ILE A 32 11.59 1.60 5.73
C ILE A 32 12.09 0.49 6.65
N LEU A 33 13.41 0.21 6.62
CA LEU A 33 14.00 -0.88 7.40
C LEU A 33 14.45 -0.47 8.81
N TYR A 34 14.61 0.83 9.07
CA TYR A 34 15.15 1.36 10.31
C TYR A 34 14.35 2.56 10.82
N ARG A 35 14.68 3.03 12.04
CA ARG A 35 14.19 4.32 12.50
C ARG A 35 14.58 5.37 11.48
N ALA A 36 13.58 5.99 10.89
CA ALA A 36 13.80 7.01 9.89
C ALA A 36 14.48 8.23 10.54
N PRO A 37 15.54 8.80 9.93
CA PRO A 37 16.04 10.10 10.34
C PRO A 37 14.95 11.17 10.19
N GLN A 38 15.12 12.29 10.89
CA GLN A 38 14.11 13.35 10.90
C GLN A 38 13.75 13.84 9.50
N GLU A 39 14.73 13.89 8.61
CA GLU A 39 14.53 14.28 7.21
C GLU A 39 13.53 13.39 6.48
N LEU A 40 13.61 12.07 6.70
CA LEU A 40 12.66 11.11 6.13
C LEU A 40 11.28 11.26 6.76
N LYS A 41 11.20 11.61 8.04
CA LYS A 41 9.92 11.85 8.71
C LYS A 41 9.20 13.05 8.12
N ASP A 42 9.91 14.11 7.79
CA ASP A 42 9.36 15.30 7.17
C ASP A 42 8.88 14.97 5.75
N GLU A 43 9.68 14.24 4.99
CA GLU A 43 9.29 13.76 3.66
C GLU A 43 8.05 12.87 3.72
N TYR A 44 7.95 12.00 4.71
CA TYR A 44 6.79 11.14 4.93
C TYR A 44 5.51 11.94 5.16
N LYS A 45 5.58 13.05 5.91
CA LYS A 45 4.42 13.91 6.14
C LYS A 45 3.94 14.59 4.85
N GLU A 46 4.87 15.03 4.01
CA GLU A 46 4.55 15.71 2.75
C GLU A 46 4.12 14.73 1.67
N HIS A 47 4.77 13.55 1.63
CA HIS A 47 4.58 12.55 0.59
C HIS A 47 4.43 11.15 1.19
N PRO A 48 3.32 10.86 1.90
CA PRO A 48 3.13 9.56 2.53
C PRO A 48 3.17 8.40 1.53
N GLU A 49 2.82 8.64 0.27
CA GLU A 49 2.84 7.63 -0.78
C GLU A 49 4.23 7.09 -1.13
N ARG A 50 5.29 7.76 -0.69
CA ARG A 50 6.67 7.34 -0.97
C ARG A 50 7.18 6.25 -0.04
N PHE A 51 6.49 6.00 1.07
CA PHE A 51 6.95 5.06 2.09
C PHE A 51 5.78 4.20 2.58
N MET A 52 6.02 2.89 2.67
CA MET A 52 5.03 2.00 3.28
C MET A 52 5.03 2.13 4.81
N PRO A 53 3.86 2.12 5.44
CA PRO A 53 3.78 2.11 6.90
C PRO A 53 4.55 0.93 7.51
N LYS A 54 5.13 1.15 8.68
CA LYS A 54 5.91 0.15 9.39
C LYS A 54 5.63 0.22 10.88
N GLY A 55 5.45 -0.93 11.52
CA GLY A 55 5.34 -1.05 12.97
C GLY A 55 6.70 -1.10 13.66
N SER A 56 6.70 -1.19 14.99
CA SER A 56 7.92 -1.45 15.78
C SER A 56 8.49 -2.82 15.41
N THR A 57 7.61 -3.76 15.13
CA THR A 57 7.89 -5.07 14.54
C THR A 57 6.89 -5.28 13.41
N GLY A 58 7.34 -5.92 12.35
CA GLY A 58 6.49 -6.17 11.19
C GLY A 58 6.48 -5.04 10.19
N SER A 59 6.23 -5.39 8.95
CA SER A 59 6.16 -4.46 7.83
C SER A 59 5.13 -4.98 6.83
N LEU A 60 4.70 -4.09 5.93
CA LEU A 60 3.81 -4.49 4.84
C LEU A 60 4.61 -5.22 3.77
N ASN A 61 3.95 -6.16 3.13
CA ASN A 61 4.44 -6.90 1.99
C ASN A 61 3.45 -6.77 0.84
N PHE A 62 3.88 -7.14 -0.34
CA PHE A 62 3.00 -7.16 -1.49
C PHE A 62 3.28 -8.37 -2.37
N HIS A 63 2.26 -8.78 -3.11
CA HIS A 63 2.36 -9.79 -4.15
C HIS A 63 1.75 -9.24 -5.42
N VAL A 64 2.41 -9.46 -6.56
CA VAL A 64 1.98 -8.94 -7.85
C VAL A 64 1.54 -10.08 -8.75
N TYR A 65 0.33 -9.97 -9.27
CA TYR A 65 -0.18 -10.85 -10.30
C TYR A 65 -0.34 -10.06 -11.59
N ASN A 66 0.37 -10.48 -12.63
CA ASN A 66 0.29 -9.87 -13.95
C ASN A 66 -0.48 -10.79 -14.89
N ASN A 67 -1.66 -10.37 -15.33
CA ASN A 67 -2.41 -11.09 -16.34
C ASN A 67 -1.98 -10.60 -17.72
N GLN A 68 -1.23 -11.43 -18.43
CA GLN A 68 -0.71 -11.15 -19.77
C GLN A 68 -1.38 -12.05 -20.83
N ASN A 69 -2.54 -12.59 -20.52
CA ASN A 69 -3.28 -13.45 -21.44
C ASN A 69 -3.73 -12.63 -22.66
N LYS A 70 -3.37 -13.08 -23.86
CA LYS A 70 -3.70 -12.40 -25.12
C LYS A 70 -5.20 -12.34 -25.43
N TYR A 71 -6.00 -13.15 -24.76
CA TYR A 71 -7.46 -13.21 -24.95
C TYR A 71 -8.22 -12.34 -23.95
N GLU A 72 -7.54 -11.73 -23.01
CA GLU A 72 -8.12 -10.89 -21.97
C GLU A 72 -7.43 -9.53 -21.94
N LEU A 73 -8.11 -8.54 -21.38
CA LEU A 73 -7.49 -7.24 -21.15
C LEU A 73 -6.33 -7.40 -20.18
N PRO A 74 -5.13 -6.88 -20.53
CA PRO A 74 -4.02 -6.92 -19.60
C PRO A 74 -4.38 -6.22 -18.31
N SER A 75 -4.09 -6.86 -17.19
CA SER A 75 -4.31 -6.29 -15.87
C SER A 75 -3.21 -6.70 -14.91
N CYS A 76 -2.99 -5.87 -13.92
CA CYS A 76 -2.07 -6.15 -12.84
C CYS A 76 -2.84 -6.01 -11.53
N ILE A 77 -2.74 -7.02 -10.67
CA ILE A 77 -3.36 -7.01 -9.35
C ILE A 77 -2.25 -7.04 -8.32
N ILE A 78 -2.25 -6.05 -7.43
CA ILE A 78 -1.28 -5.96 -6.33
C ILE A 78 -2.04 -6.25 -5.05
N SER A 79 -1.63 -7.29 -4.33
CA SER A 79 -2.13 -7.59 -2.98
C SER A 79 -1.15 -7.02 -1.98
N ILE A 80 -1.66 -6.26 -1.00
CA ILE A 80 -0.88 -5.66 0.07
C ILE A 80 -1.35 -6.30 1.37
N PHE A 81 -0.41 -6.72 2.21
CA PHE A 81 -0.74 -7.39 3.46
C PHE A 81 0.38 -7.25 4.47
N GLY A 82 0.03 -7.33 5.73
CA GLY A 82 1.01 -7.32 6.81
C GLY A 82 0.39 -7.03 8.16
N ASP A 83 1.19 -7.29 9.19
CA ASP A 83 0.85 -7.03 10.58
C ASP A 83 1.86 -6.06 11.15
N LEU A 84 1.37 -4.99 11.75
CA LEU A 84 2.21 -3.91 12.29
C LEU A 84 2.01 -3.84 13.80
N GLU A 85 3.08 -4.09 14.55
CA GLU A 85 3.07 -3.98 16.01
C GLU A 85 3.20 -2.52 16.44
N ASP A 86 2.46 -2.15 17.46
CA ASP A 86 2.45 -0.80 18.06
C ASP A 86 2.06 0.31 17.07
N TYR A 87 1.29 -0.04 16.07
CA TYR A 87 0.76 0.93 15.12
C TYR A 87 -0.72 1.15 15.41
N SER A 88 -1.04 2.18 16.17
CA SER A 88 -2.40 2.42 16.67
C SER A 88 -3.25 3.33 15.79
N ASN A 89 -2.64 4.08 14.87
CA ASN A 89 -3.37 5.03 14.03
C ASN A 89 -3.75 4.41 12.68
N THR A 90 -4.92 3.77 12.64
CA THR A 90 -5.43 3.13 11.41
C THR A 90 -5.75 4.16 10.32
N ASP A 91 -6.14 5.38 10.69
CA ASP A 91 -6.46 6.44 9.73
C ASP A 91 -5.23 6.83 8.91
N GLU A 92 -4.05 6.79 9.52
CA GLU A 92 -2.80 7.11 8.84
C GLU A 92 -2.49 6.11 7.72
N ILE A 93 -2.79 4.82 7.95
CA ILE A 93 -2.63 3.78 6.94
C ILE A 93 -3.60 4.00 5.78
N ILE A 94 -4.85 4.31 6.09
CA ILE A 94 -5.87 4.62 5.08
C ILE A 94 -5.45 5.84 4.24
N GLU A 95 -4.98 6.90 4.89
CA GLU A 95 -4.51 8.10 4.18
C GLU A 95 -3.29 7.83 3.29
N TRP A 96 -2.36 6.99 3.77
CA TRP A 96 -1.24 6.54 2.95
C TRP A 96 -1.74 5.84 1.68
N PHE A 97 -2.67 4.91 1.83
CA PHE A 97 -3.21 4.16 0.69
C PHE A 97 -3.92 5.07 -0.31
N LYS A 98 -4.75 5.98 0.18
CA LYS A 98 -5.42 6.98 -0.67
C LYS A 98 -4.41 7.82 -1.44
N SER A 99 -3.33 8.24 -0.79
CA SER A 99 -2.27 9.03 -1.42
C SER A 99 -1.58 8.24 -2.52
N CYS A 100 -1.34 6.94 -2.31
CA CYS A 100 -0.78 6.07 -3.34
C CYS A 100 -1.69 6.00 -4.57
N ILE A 101 -2.98 5.81 -4.36
CA ILE A 101 -3.96 5.73 -5.45
C ILE A 101 -4.04 7.06 -6.20
N LYS A 102 -4.08 8.17 -5.48
CA LYS A 102 -4.16 9.51 -6.06
C LYS A 102 -2.92 9.89 -6.87
N SER A 103 -1.74 9.46 -6.40
CA SER A 103 -0.46 9.80 -7.03
C SER A 103 -0.05 8.84 -8.14
N SER A 104 -0.83 7.80 -8.39
CA SER A 104 -0.50 6.77 -9.37
C SER A 104 -0.39 7.36 -10.78
N THR A 105 0.65 6.96 -11.50
CA THR A 105 0.80 7.23 -12.94
C THR A 105 0.09 6.19 -13.80
N TYR A 106 -0.36 5.09 -13.18
CA TYR A 106 -1.11 4.04 -13.85
C TYR A 106 -2.60 4.27 -13.70
N SER A 107 -3.39 3.77 -14.64
CA SER A 107 -4.85 3.80 -14.54
C SER A 107 -5.31 2.79 -13.48
N ILE A 108 -5.89 3.29 -12.41
CA ILE A 108 -6.43 2.47 -11.33
C ILE A 108 -7.87 2.12 -11.67
N ARG A 109 -8.15 0.84 -11.79
CA ARG A 109 -9.51 0.36 -12.03
C ARG A 109 -10.28 0.18 -10.73
N GLN A 110 -9.62 -0.34 -9.72
CA GLN A 110 -10.24 -0.63 -8.43
C GLN A 110 -9.16 -0.71 -7.35
N ALA A 111 -9.46 -0.19 -6.18
CA ALA A 111 -8.59 -0.34 -5.03
C ALA A 111 -9.42 -0.40 -3.75
N CYS A 112 -9.01 -1.23 -2.82
CA CYS A 112 -9.64 -1.32 -1.51
C CYS A 112 -8.61 -1.71 -0.46
N ILE A 113 -8.87 -1.30 0.77
CA ILE A 113 -8.01 -1.62 1.92
C ILE A 113 -8.87 -1.81 3.17
N THR A 114 -8.48 -2.78 3.97
CA THR A 114 -9.06 -3.02 5.29
C THR A 114 -7.93 -2.97 6.31
N VAL A 115 -8.12 -2.16 7.34
CA VAL A 115 -7.16 -2.02 8.43
C VAL A 115 -7.88 -2.39 9.72
N SER A 116 -7.40 -3.43 10.38
CA SER A 116 -8.00 -3.99 11.59
C SER A 116 -7.04 -3.87 12.76
N GLY A 117 -7.37 -3.04 13.72
CA GLY A 117 -6.65 -2.88 14.98
C GLY A 117 -7.64 -2.96 16.14
N LEU A 118 -7.73 -1.91 16.96
CA LEU A 118 -8.76 -1.79 17.97
C LEU A 118 -10.14 -1.68 17.31
N ASP A 119 -10.20 -0.98 16.18
CA ASP A 119 -11.37 -0.87 15.32
C ASP A 119 -11.04 -1.41 13.94
N VAL A 120 -12.06 -1.59 13.10
CA VAL A 120 -11.90 -2.00 11.71
C VAL A 120 -12.32 -0.86 10.81
N ASP A 121 -11.38 -0.39 9.99
CA ASP A 121 -11.61 0.66 9.00
C ASP A 121 -11.41 0.10 7.59
N THR A 122 -12.27 0.51 6.68
CA THR A 122 -12.19 0.12 5.27
C THR A 122 -12.30 1.34 4.39
N TRP A 123 -11.64 1.25 3.23
CA TRP A 123 -11.79 2.26 2.19
C TRP A 123 -11.73 1.58 0.83
N SER A 124 -12.52 2.06 -0.11
CA SER A 124 -12.50 1.56 -1.48
C SER A 124 -12.77 2.69 -2.46
N THR A 125 -12.29 2.50 -3.69
CA THR A 125 -12.62 3.41 -4.77
C THR A 125 -14.08 3.22 -5.17
N ASP A 126 -14.77 4.34 -5.41
CA ASP A 126 -16.08 4.32 -6.03
C ASP A 126 -15.90 4.07 -7.53
N ILE A 127 -16.69 3.16 -8.04
CA ILE A 127 -16.69 2.80 -9.45
C ILE A 127 -17.97 3.28 -10.09
#